data_fb5eb6cb972776112824be44656c131c
#
_entry.id   fb5eb6cb972776112824be44656c131c
#
_cell.length_a   1.000
_cell.length_b   1.000
_cell.length_c   1.000
_cell.angle_alpha   90.00
_cell.angle_beta   90.00
_cell.angle_gamma   90.00
#
_symmetry.space_group_name_H-M   'P 1'
#
loop_
_entity.id
_entity.type
_entity.pdbx_description
1 polymer ?
#
loop_
_entity_poly.entity_id
_entity_poly.type
_entity_poly.pdbx_seq_one_letter_code
_entity_poly.pdbx_strand_id
1 'polypeptide(L)'
;LADRKWFFIVPVVILLAVSSVISYTLSPVYRSSATILVETQNIPETFVQSTVTGYIEERLQMISQIVLNRENIMEIINEYDPYPKENMSKNELVKELREDIKMEMLTTEGNRRESGNAFALSYEGKSPRKVYLITNRLATLYMEQNLLLREEKAESTYNYLENQMAGLEEEIAAHEGKIARFKDENLKTLPQ
;
A
#
# COMPACT_ATOMS: atom_id res chain seq x y z
N LEU A 1 50.62 42.76 16.04
CA LEU A 1 49.63 42.18 15.10
C LEU A 1 49.65 40.62 15.07
N ALA A 2 50.74 39.97 15.53
CA ALA A 2 50.88 38.50 15.53
C ALA A 2 50.07 37.84 16.65
N ASP A 3 49.98 38.44 17.83
CA ASP A 3 49.34 37.87 19.01
C ASP A 3 47.81 37.80 18.91
N ARG A 4 47.24 38.60 18.04
CA ARG A 4 45.77 38.66 17.83
C ARG A 4 45.23 37.53 16.94
N LYS A 5 46.09 36.84 16.19
CA LYS A 5 45.72 35.71 15.32
C LYS A 5 45.33 34.46 16.13
N TRP A 6 45.92 34.25 17.30
CA TRP A 6 45.60 33.13 18.17
C TRP A 6 44.14 33.18 18.68
N PHE A 7 43.59 34.37 18.92
CA PHE A 7 42.22 34.54 19.34
C PHE A 7 41.19 34.07 18.28
N PHE A 8 41.57 34.05 17.00
CA PHE A 8 40.72 33.54 15.93
C PHE A 8 41.02 32.07 15.63
N ILE A 9 42.26 31.64 15.71
CA ILE A 9 42.66 30.28 15.38
C ILE A 9 42.16 29.27 16.43
N VAL A 10 42.26 29.58 17.71
CA VAL A 10 41.84 28.69 18.79
C VAL A 10 40.34 28.34 18.72
N PRO A 11 39.39 29.27 18.60
CA PRO A 11 37.97 28.92 18.50
C PRO A 11 37.66 28.15 17.22
N VAL A 12 38.32 28.43 16.09
CA VAL A 12 38.12 27.68 14.85
C VAL A 12 38.56 26.23 14.99
N VAL A 13 39.74 26.00 15.61
CA VAL A 13 40.24 24.65 15.87
C VAL A 13 39.34 23.89 16.83
N ILE A 14 38.82 24.53 17.87
CA ILE A 14 37.84 23.92 18.79
C ILE A 14 36.55 23.54 18.06
N LEU A 15 36.02 24.42 17.24
CA LEU A 15 34.80 24.15 16.44
C LEU A 15 35.00 22.99 15.47
N LEU A 16 36.15 22.93 14.78
CA LEU A 16 36.51 21.83 13.90
C LEU A 16 36.66 20.50 14.66
N ALA A 17 37.31 20.53 15.84
CA ALA A 17 37.44 19.35 16.68
C ALA A 17 36.07 18.83 17.16
N VAL A 18 35.20 19.71 17.67
CA VAL A 18 33.86 19.37 18.10
C VAL A 18 33.00 18.83 16.94
N SER A 19 33.05 19.50 15.79
CA SER A 19 32.34 19.05 14.57
C SER A 19 32.82 17.67 14.11
N SER A 20 34.11 17.42 14.15
CA SER A 20 34.71 16.13 13.80
C SER A 20 34.29 15.01 14.76
N VAL A 21 34.26 15.29 16.06
CA VAL A 21 33.77 14.32 17.07
C VAL A 21 32.28 14.01 16.86
N ILE A 22 31.48 15.03 16.66
CA ILE A 22 30.03 14.84 16.38
C ILE A 22 29.82 14.00 15.12
N SER A 23 30.53 14.33 14.04
CA SER A 23 30.43 13.61 12.77
C SER A 23 30.85 12.13 12.90
N TYR A 24 31.81 11.83 13.74
CA TYR A 24 32.31 10.46 13.97
C TYR A 24 31.37 9.65 14.89
N THR A 25 30.62 10.30 15.78
CA THR A 25 29.72 9.64 16.71
C THR A 25 28.33 9.40 16.12
N LEU A 26 27.93 10.11 15.05
CA LEU A 26 26.67 9.85 14.37
C LEU A 26 26.74 8.51 13.64
N SER A 27 25.84 7.59 14.02
CA SER A 27 25.69 6.31 13.32
C SER A 27 25.08 6.54 11.93
N PRO A 28 25.61 5.94 10.86
CA PRO A 28 25.05 6.06 9.54
C PRO A 28 23.66 5.41 9.50
N VAL A 29 22.69 6.09 8.90
CA VAL A 29 21.36 5.59 8.63
C VAL A 29 21.24 5.33 7.13
N TYR A 30 20.81 4.14 6.77
CA TYR A 30 20.58 3.71 5.40
C TYR A 30 19.08 3.62 5.14
N ARG A 31 18.64 4.05 3.97
CA ARG A 31 17.25 3.94 3.52
C ARG A 31 17.20 3.12 2.24
N SER A 32 16.28 2.17 2.19
CA SER A 32 15.90 1.47 0.96
C SER A 32 14.43 1.77 0.66
N SER A 33 14.10 1.88 -0.62
CA SER A 33 12.73 2.12 -1.07
C SER A 33 12.36 1.19 -2.22
N ALA A 34 11.15 0.67 -2.17
CA ALA A 34 10.53 -0.10 -3.25
C ALA A 34 9.30 0.66 -3.76
N THR A 35 9.23 0.86 -5.08
CA THR A 35 8.05 1.48 -5.70
C THR A 35 7.12 0.41 -6.21
N ILE A 36 5.88 0.44 -5.77
CA ILE A 36 4.83 -0.51 -6.16
C ILE A 36 3.79 0.25 -6.98
N LEU A 37 3.57 -0.23 -8.20
CA LEU A 37 2.53 0.30 -9.10
C LEU A 37 1.24 -0.49 -8.87
N VAL A 38 0.16 0.22 -8.59
CA VAL A 38 -1.18 -0.36 -8.48
C VAL A 38 -1.95 -0.03 -9.76
N GLU A 39 -2.12 -1.02 -10.62
CA GLU A 39 -3.00 -0.84 -11.78
C GLU A 39 -4.45 -0.71 -11.33
N THR A 40 -5.08 0.40 -11.71
CA THR A 40 -6.53 0.53 -11.62
C THR A 40 -7.19 -0.29 -12.72
N GLN A 41 -8.09 -1.18 -12.37
CA GLN A 41 -8.95 -1.79 -13.38
C GLN A 41 -9.78 -0.69 -14.02
N ASN A 42 -9.71 -0.57 -15.35
CA ASN A 42 -10.60 0.27 -16.14
C ASN A 42 -12.03 -0.30 -16.02
N ILE A 43 -12.76 0.15 -15.02
CA ILE A 43 -14.21 0.01 -15.00
C ILE A 43 -14.72 1.05 -16.00
N PRO A 44 -15.56 0.69 -16.99
CA PRO A 44 -16.14 1.66 -17.91
C PRO A 44 -16.75 2.82 -17.14
N GLU A 45 -16.33 4.04 -17.46
CA GLU A 45 -16.69 5.30 -16.76
C GLU A 45 -18.20 5.59 -16.69
N THR A 46 -19.02 4.77 -17.38
CA THR A 46 -20.46 4.95 -17.47
C THR A 46 -21.22 4.71 -16.15
N PHE A 47 -20.58 4.09 -15.16
CA PHE A 47 -21.27 3.68 -13.92
C PHE A 47 -20.77 4.32 -12.63
N VAL A 48 -19.62 5.02 -12.61
CA VAL A 48 -19.10 5.61 -11.36
C VAL A 48 -18.42 6.96 -11.61
N GLN A 49 -19.19 8.04 -11.54
CA GLN A 49 -18.63 9.33 -11.18
C GLN A 49 -18.38 9.31 -9.68
N SER A 50 -17.18 8.96 -9.24
CA SER A 50 -16.80 9.29 -7.86
C SER A 50 -15.34 9.00 -7.56
N THR A 51 -14.59 10.05 -7.15
CA THR A 51 -13.49 10.05 -6.18
C THR A 51 -12.51 8.86 -6.24
N VAL A 52 -11.84 8.69 -7.36
CA VAL A 52 -10.83 7.63 -7.57
C VAL A 52 -9.67 7.73 -6.56
N THR A 53 -9.31 8.94 -6.14
CA THR A 53 -8.20 9.18 -5.22
C THR A 53 -8.46 8.61 -3.81
N GLY A 54 -9.64 8.84 -3.25
CA GLY A 54 -9.97 8.36 -1.90
C GLY A 54 -10.02 6.83 -1.78
N TYR A 55 -10.44 6.15 -2.84
CA TYR A 55 -10.50 4.68 -2.86
C TYR A 55 -9.13 4.02 -2.79
N ILE A 56 -8.12 4.62 -3.43
CA ILE A 56 -6.75 4.07 -3.44
C ILE A 56 -6.09 4.29 -2.10
N GLU A 57 -6.26 5.47 -1.50
CA GLU A 57 -5.74 5.79 -0.16
C GLU A 57 -6.33 4.84 0.88
N GLU A 58 -7.64 4.64 0.87
CA GLU A 58 -8.33 3.72 1.78
C GLU A 58 -7.83 2.27 1.62
N ARG A 59 -7.66 1.82 0.37
CA ARG A 59 -7.13 0.49 0.07
C ARG A 59 -5.68 0.32 0.55
N LEU A 60 -4.83 1.31 0.32
CA LEU A 60 -3.45 1.30 0.81
C LEU A 60 -3.40 1.27 2.32
N GLN A 61 -4.24 2.03 3.00
CA GLN A 61 -4.34 2.03 4.45
C GLN A 61 -4.77 0.66 4.98
N MET A 62 -5.75 0.02 4.35
CA MET A 62 -6.20 -1.32 4.70
C MET A 62 -5.07 -2.35 4.54
N ILE A 63 -4.40 -2.39 3.37
CA ILE A 63 -3.27 -3.29 3.13
C ILE A 63 -2.14 -3.02 4.13
N SER A 64 -1.85 -1.75 4.43
CA SER A 64 -0.84 -1.38 5.42
C SER A 64 -1.14 -1.96 6.79
N GLN A 65 -2.38 -1.92 7.25
CA GLN A 65 -2.78 -2.50 8.53
C GLN A 65 -2.57 -4.02 8.56
N ILE A 66 -2.83 -4.71 7.44
CA ILE A 66 -2.64 -6.16 7.32
C ILE A 66 -1.14 -6.50 7.28
N VAL A 67 -0.37 -5.80 6.44
CA VAL A 67 1.08 -6.07 6.28
C VAL A 67 1.87 -5.70 7.53
N LEU A 68 1.54 -4.56 8.15
CA LEU A 68 2.19 -4.08 9.36
C LEU A 68 1.52 -4.61 10.64
N ASN A 69 0.81 -5.73 10.56
CA ASN A 69 0.29 -6.39 11.75
C ASN A 69 1.44 -6.92 12.62
N ARG A 70 1.12 -7.25 13.88
CA ARG A 70 2.11 -7.69 14.85
C ARG A 70 2.83 -8.98 14.42
N GLU A 71 2.12 -9.90 13.78
CA GLU A 71 2.65 -11.20 13.40
C GLU A 71 3.70 -11.08 12.31
N ASN A 72 3.38 -10.39 11.22
CA ASN A 72 4.30 -10.13 10.12
C ASN A 72 5.55 -9.36 10.57
N ILE A 73 5.36 -8.34 11.41
CA ILE A 73 6.47 -7.55 11.95
C ILE A 73 7.35 -8.42 12.85
N MET A 74 6.78 -9.27 13.70
CA MET A 74 7.57 -10.18 14.52
C MET A 74 8.31 -11.24 13.71
N GLU A 75 7.73 -11.72 12.61
CA GLU A 75 8.41 -12.61 11.67
C GLU A 75 9.64 -11.92 11.06
N ILE A 76 9.49 -10.69 10.57
CA ILE A 76 10.59 -9.89 10.01
C ILE A 76 11.68 -9.64 11.08
N ILE A 77 11.30 -9.30 12.30
CA ILE A 77 12.26 -9.08 13.40
C ILE A 77 13.04 -10.36 13.72
N ASN A 78 12.37 -11.51 13.78
CA ASN A 78 13.01 -12.78 14.09
C ASN A 78 13.93 -13.27 12.95
N GLU A 79 13.56 -12.99 11.69
CA GLU A 79 14.32 -13.45 10.52
C GLU A 79 15.55 -12.57 10.25
N TYR A 80 15.40 -11.24 10.35
CA TYR A 80 16.45 -10.29 9.94
C TYR A 80 17.17 -9.63 11.10
N ASP A 81 16.64 -9.72 12.33
CA ASP A 81 17.21 -9.10 13.54
C ASP A 81 17.70 -7.65 13.30
N PRO A 82 16.79 -6.70 13.00
CA PRO A 82 17.16 -5.33 12.64
C PRO A 82 17.89 -4.58 13.77
N TYR A 83 17.65 -4.95 15.03
CA TYR A 83 18.12 -4.26 16.24
C TYR A 83 18.97 -5.16 17.17
N PRO A 84 20.10 -5.75 16.70
CA PRO A 84 20.81 -6.82 17.42
C PRO A 84 21.45 -6.40 18.73
N LYS A 85 21.56 -5.10 19.02
CA LYS A 85 22.26 -4.57 20.21
C LYS A 85 21.33 -3.86 21.21
N GLU A 86 20.05 -3.85 20.94
CA GLU A 86 19.10 -3.10 21.74
C GLU A 86 18.34 -4.06 22.67
N ASN A 87 18.47 -3.84 24.00
CA ASN A 87 17.70 -4.56 25.03
C ASN A 87 16.25 -4.03 25.07
N MET A 88 15.53 -4.20 23.96
CA MET A 88 14.13 -3.80 23.83
C MET A 88 13.19 -4.96 24.10
N SER A 89 12.05 -4.66 24.68
CA SER A 89 10.96 -5.62 24.78
C SER A 89 10.39 -5.92 23.38
N LYS A 90 9.76 -7.08 23.19
CA LYS A 90 9.12 -7.44 21.91
C LYS A 90 8.11 -6.39 21.41
N ASN A 91 7.42 -5.70 22.34
CA ASN A 91 6.47 -4.66 21.98
C ASN A 91 7.16 -3.39 21.47
N GLU A 92 8.28 -3.02 22.08
CA GLU A 92 9.08 -1.88 21.65
C GLU A 92 9.72 -2.13 20.28
N LEU A 93 10.24 -3.34 20.05
CA LEU A 93 10.78 -3.72 18.73
C LEU A 93 9.73 -3.62 17.61
N VAL A 94 8.51 -4.08 17.88
CA VAL A 94 7.40 -3.97 16.90
C VAL A 94 7.05 -2.51 16.63
N LYS A 95 7.04 -1.68 17.66
CA LYS A 95 6.74 -0.25 17.52
C LYS A 95 7.82 0.46 16.72
N GLU A 96 9.08 0.25 17.07
CA GLU A 96 10.23 0.86 16.40
C GLU A 96 10.28 0.48 14.91
N LEU A 97 10.15 -0.81 14.59
CA LEU A 97 10.16 -1.24 13.20
C LEU A 97 9.01 -0.61 12.40
N ARG A 98 7.84 -0.43 13.02
CA ARG A 98 6.68 0.21 12.39
C ARG A 98 6.92 1.72 12.15
N GLU A 99 7.62 2.40 13.05
CA GLU A 99 7.97 3.83 12.92
C GLU A 99 9.06 4.06 11.87
N ASP A 100 9.98 3.11 11.69
CA ASP A 100 11.03 3.14 10.68
C ASP A 100 10.53 2.83 9.25
N ILE A 101 9.32 2.26 9.14
CA ILE A 101 8.67 2.00 7.84
C ILE A 101 7.83 3.22 7.44
N LYS A 102 8.11 3.77 6.26
CA LYS A 102 7.36 4.90 5.69
C LYS A 102 6.75 4.52 4.37
N MET A 103 5.54 4.99 4.15
CA MET A 103 4.83 4.84 2.89
C MET A 103 4.39 6.20 2.37
N GLU A 104 4.75 6.48 1.13
CA GLU A 104 4.46 7.74 0.47
C GLU A 104 3.78 7.47 -0.87
N MET A 105 2.68 8.15 -1.15
CA MET A 105 2.06 8.11 -2.48
C MET A 105 2.90 8.93 -3.46
N LEU A 106 3.23 8.32 -4.59
CA LEU A 106 3.92 9.00 -5.69
C LEU A 106 2.87 9.56 -6.64
N THR A 107 2.60 10.86 -6.49
CA THR A 107 1.75 11.59 -7.44
C THR A 107 2.63 12.13 -8.56
N THR A 108 2.46 11.65 -9.78
CA THR A 108 3.17 12.21 -10.94
C THR A 108 2.51 13.55 -11.30
N GLU A 109 3.18 14.67 -10.97
CA GLU A 109 2.80 15.99 -11.47
C GLU A 109 3.06 16.05 -12.99
N GLY A 110 2.05 15.92 -13.79
CA GLY A 110 2.21 16.15 -15.24
C GLY A 110 1.03 15.77 -16.13
N ASN A 111 0.23 14.79 -15.76
CA ASN A 111 -0.91 14.44 -16.60
C ASN A 111 -2.05 13.88 -15.76
N ARG A 112 -3.09 14.69 -15.53
CA ARG A 112 -4.27 14.31 -14.71
C ARG A 112 -5.01 13.06 -15.20
N ARG A 113 -4.66 12.52 -16.36
CA ARG A 113 -5.27 11.32 -16.96
C ARG A 113 -4.47 10.04 -16.77
N GLU A 114 -3.19 10.15 -16.33
CA GLU A 114 -2.30 9.02 -16.06
C GLU A 114 -1.64 9.17 -14.67
N SER A 115 -2.38 9.66 -13.67
CA SER A 115 -1.91 9.61 -12.28
C SER A 115 -1.69 8.15 -11.93
N GLY A 116 -0.50 7.64 -12.21
CA GLY A 116 -0.09 6.31 -11.87
C GLY A 116 -0.26 6.16 -10.36
N ASN A 117 -1.12 5.25 -9.96
CA ASN A 117 -1.36 4.90 -8.58
C ASN A 117 -0.15 4.11 -8.08
N ALA A 118 0.98 4.80 -7.92
CA ALA A 118 2.21 4.23 -7.39
C ALA A 118 2.42 4.72 -5.97
N PHE A 119 2.94 3.86 -5.14
CA PHE A 119 3.42 4.25 -3.82
C PHE A 119 4.83 3.73 -3.58
N ALA A 120 5.60 4.51 -2.84
CA ALA A 120 6.92 4.13 -2.38
C ALA A 120 6.83 3.62 -0.94
N LEU A 121 7.28 2.39 -0.75
CA LEU A 121 7.49 1.79 0.56
C LEU A 121 8.96 1.92 0.90
N SER A 122 9.30 2.53 2.04
CA SER A 122 10.69 2.69 2.46
C SER A 122 10.90 2.24 3.91
N TYR A 123 12.09 1.73 4.17
CA TYR A 123 12.55 1.36 5.51
C TYR A 123 13.92 1.98 5.78
N GLU A 124 14.12 2.50 7.00
CA GLU A 124 15.37 3.10 7.45
C GLU A 124 15.99 2.24 8.55
N GLY A 125 17.33 2.12 8.55
CA GLY A 125 18.03 1.34 9.57
C GLY A 125 19.56 1.46 9.51
N LYS A 126 20.23 0.83 10.47
CA LYS A 126 21.69 0.95 10.66
C LYS A 126 22.52 0.05 9.73
N SER A 127 21.93 -0.98 9.12
CA SER A 127 22.63 -1.95 8.27
C SER A 127 22.09 -1.95 6.85
N PRO A 128 22.89 -1.61 5.82
CA PRO A 128 22.41 -1.51 4.44
C PRO A 128 21.85 -2.83 3.91
N ARG A 129 22.46 -3.95 4.28
CA ARG A 129 21.99 -5.28 3.87
C ARG A 129 20.63 -5.64 4.49
N LYS A 130 20.47 -5.40 5.79
CA LYS A 130 19.21 -5.67 6.50
C LYS A 130 18.09 -4.75 5.98
N VAL A 131 18.40 -3.47 5.76
CA VAL A 131 17.49 -2.49 5.19
C VAL A 131 16.95 -2.93 3.84
N TYR A 132 17.81 -3.40 2.95
CA TYR A 132 17.42 -3.93 1.65
C TYR A 132 16.50 -5.17 1.79
N LEU A 133 16.90 -6.15 2.61
CA LEU A 133 16.15 -7.40 2.78
C LEU A 133 14.76 -7.15 3.38
N ILE A 134 14.68 -6.31 4.41
CA ILE A 134 13.42 -5.96 5.05
C ILE A 134 12.49 -5.22 4.08
N THR A 135 13.01 -4.22 3.34
CA THR A 135 12.22 -3.51 2.32
C THR A 135 11.68 -4.47 1.26
N ASN A 136 12.49 -5.40 0.80
CA ASN A 136 12.08 -6.39 -0.19
C ASN A 136 11.00 -7.35 0.37
N ARG A 137 11.16 -7.84 1.60
CA ARG A 137 10.16 -8.69 2.27
C ARG A 137 8.83 -7.95 2.44
N LEU A 138 8.88 -6.70 2.88
CA LEU A 138 7.69 -5.86 2.99
C LEU A 138 6.99 -5.65 1.64
N ALA A 139 7.75 -5.35 0.58
CA ALA A 139 7.20 -5.21 -0.77
C ALA A 139 6.53 -6.50 -1.25
N THR A 140 7.14 -7.66 -0.97
CA THR A 140 6.55 -8.98 -1.29
C THR A 140 5.24 -9.19 -0.53
N LEU A 141 5.21 -8.92 0.77
CA LEU A 141 3.97 -9.01 1.58
C LEU A 141 2.85 -8.10 1.04
N TYR A 142 3.20 -6.88 0.60
CA TYR A 142 2.23 -5.99 -0.03
C TYR A 142 1.66 -6.55 -1.34
N MET A 143 2.51 -7.13 -2.18
CA MET A 143 2.06 -7.76 -3.43
C MET A 143 1.19 -8.98 -3.17
N GLU A 144 1.56 -9.84 -2.23
CA GLU A 144 0.78 -11.01 -1.82
C GLU A 144 -0.61 -10.61 -1.30
N GLN A 145 -0.67 -9.63 -0.40
CA GLN A 145 -1.95 -9.15 0.14
C GLN A 145 -2.82 -8.47 -0.93
N ASN A 146 -2.20 -7.71 -1.84
CA ASN A 146 -2.93 -7.12 -2.95
C ASN A 146 -3.53 -8.17 -3.88
N LEU A 147 -2.80 -9.25 -4.15
CA LEU A 147 -3.28 -10.38 -4.96
C LEU A 147 -4.46 -11.08 -4.28
N LEU A 148 -4.35 -11.42 -3.00
CA LEU A 148 -5.43 -12.04 -2.21
C LEU A 148 -6.72 -11.20 -2.22
N LEU A 149 -6.59 -9.89 -2.01
CA LEU A 149 -7.74 -8.98 -2.06
C LEU A 149 -8.38 -8.90 -3.48
N ARG A 150 -7.58 -9.06 -4.53
CA ARG A 150 -8.10 -9.11 -5.91
C ARG A 150 -8.85 -10.40 -6.18
N GLU A 151 -8.34 -11.53 -5.71
CA GLU A 151 -8.99 -12.85 -5.82
C GLU A 151 -10.32 -12.86 -5.07
N GLU A 152 -10.36 -12.40 -3.83
CA GLU A 152 -11.58 -12.30 -3.02
C GLU A 152 -12.64 -11.42 -3.68
N LYS A 153 -12.25 -10.28 -4.25
CA LYS A 153 -13.16 -9.42 -5.01
C LYS A 153 -13.68 -10.08 -6.28
N ALA A 154 -12.82 -10.79 -7.00
CA ALA A 154 -13.22 -11.48 -8.23
C ALA A 154 -14.26 -12.58 -7.90
N GLU A 155 -14.02 -13.37 -6.86
CA GLU A 155 -14.93 -14.41 -6.39
C GLU A 155 -16.27 -13.80 -5.91
N SER A 156 -16.23 -12.75 -5.12
CA SER A 156 -17.43 -12.05 -4.66
C SER A 156 -18.25 -11.49 -5.83
N THR A 157 -17.59 -10.91 -6.84
CA THR A 157 -18.23 -10.40 -8.03
C THR A 157 -18.86 -11.53 -8.86
N TYR A 158 -18.16 -12.65 -9.02
CA TYR A 158 -18.67 -13.83 -9.70
C TYR A 158 -19.95 -14.34 -9.03
N ASN A 159 -19.92 -14.56 -7.73
CA ASN A 159 -21.06 -15.03 -6.96
C ASN A 159 -22.25 -14.06 -7.02
N TYR A 160 -21.98 -12.75 -7.00
CA TYR A 160 -23.01 -11.74 -7.17
C TYR A 160 -23.67 -11.82 -8.56
N LEU A 161 -22.87 -11.92 -9.62
CA LEU A 161 -23.37 -12.03 -10.99
C LEU A 161 -24.15 -13.33 -11.22
N GLU A 162 -23.70 -14.45 -10.67
CA GLU A 162 -24.41 -15.74 -10.74
C GLU A 162 -25.79 -15.65 -10.09
N ASN A 163 -25.87 -15.03 -8.90
CA ASN A 163 -27.15 -14.81 -8.23
C ASN A 163 -28.07 -13.85 -9.02
N GLN A 164 -27.51 -12.82 -9.64
CA GLN A 164 -28.27 -11.90 -10.49
C GLN A 164 -28.80 -12.61 -11.75
N MET A 165 -27.99 -13.46 -12.37
CA MET A 165 -28.41 -14.25 -13.53
C MET A 165 -29.55 -15.18 -13.15
N ALA A 166 -29.47 -15.91 -12.05
CA ALA A 166 -30.52 -16.81 -11.57
C ALA A 166 -31.82 -16.03 -11.30
N GLY A 167 -31.76 -14.84 -10.71
CA GLY A 167 -32.92 -13.98 -10.49
C GLY A 167 -33.56 -13.49 -11.79
N LEU A 168 -32.74 -13.09 -12.76
CA LEU A 168 -33.24 -12.66 -14.08
C LEU A 168 -33.87 -13.82 -14.87
N GLU A 169 -33.30 -15.03 -14.78
CA GLU A 169 -33.92 -16.23 -15.42
C GLU A 169 -35.31 -16.54 -14.84
N GLU A 170 -35.46 -16.42 -13.52
CA GLU A 170 -36.75 -16.59 -12.85
C GLU A 170 -37.77 -15.51 -13.30
N GLU A 171 -37.33 -14.25 -13.42
CA GLU A 171 -38.15 -13.14 -13.88
C GLU A 171 -38.58 -13.32 -15.34
N ILE A 172 -37.68 -13.75 -16.22
CA ILE A 172 -37.98 -14.08 -17.62
C ILE A 172 -39.03 -15.20 -17.70
N ALA A 173 -38.81 -16.30 -16.95
CA ALA A 173 -39.77 -17.40 -16.94
C ALA A 173 -41.17 -16.97 -16.46
N ALA A 174 -41.21 -16.08 -15.44
CA ALA A 174 -42.49 -15.51 -14.97
C ALA A 174 -43.17 -14.63 -16.03
N HIS A 175 -42.39 -13.83 -16.75
CA HIS A 175 -42.92 -12.99 -17.84
C HIS A 175 -43.39 -13.82 -19.04
N GLU A 176 -42.64 -14.83 -19.45
CA GLU A 176 -43.04 -15.78 -20.50
C GLU A 176 -44.34 -16.49 -20.14
N GLY A 177 -44.52 -16.93 -18.89
CA GLY A 177 -45.76 -17.52 -18.40
C GLY A 177 -46.94 -16.54 -18.46
N LYS A 178 -46.74 -15.25 -18.17
CA LYS A 178 -47.80 -14.21 -18.34
C LYS A 178 -48.14 -13.99 -19.81
N ILE A 179 -47.14 -13.94 -20.68
CA ILE A 179 -47.35 -13.79 -22.14
C ILE A 179 -48.12 -14.99 -22.71
N ALA A 180 -47.77 -16.22 -22.30
CA ALA A 180 -48.45 -17.43 -22.72
C ALA A 180 -49.93 -17.40 -22.32
N ARG A 181 -50.26 -17.06 -21.07
CA ARG A 181 -51.64 -16.90 -20.59
C ARG A 181 -52.40 -15.81 -21.36
N PHE A 182 -51.78 -14.67 -21.55
CA PHE A 182 -52.39 -13.58 -22.32
C PHE A 182 -52.70 -13.97 -23.77
N LYS A 183 -51.80 -14.73 -24.42
CA LYS A 183 -52.02 -15.27 -25.76
C LYS A 183 -53.21 -16.26 -25.78
N ASP A 184 -53.26 -17.18 -24.83
CA ASP A 184 -54.32 -18.16 -24.73
C ASP A 184 -55.72 -17.50 -24.53
N GLU A 185 -55.79 -16.49 -23.68
CA GLU A 185 -57.03 -15.75 -23.41
C GLU A 185 -57.48 -14.90 -24.60
N ASN A 186 -56.56 -14.43 -25.43
CA ASN A 186 -56.85 -13.51 -26.55
C ASN A 186 -56.65 -14.13 -27.93
N LEU A 187 -56.59 -15.46 -28.05
CA LEU A 187 -56.38 -16.18 -29.32
C LEU A 187 -57.34 -15.77 -30.47
N LYS A 188 -58.53 -15.25 -30.15
CA LYS A 188 -59.50 -14.80 -31.13
C LYS A 188 -59.35 -13.35 -31.58
N THR A 189 -58.55 -12.55 -30.95
CA THR A 189 -58.38 -11.09 -31.17
C THR A 189 -57.01 -10.67 -31.67
N LEU A 190 -56.00 -11.58 -31.68
CA LEU A 190 -54.66 -11.29 -32.19
C LEU A 190 -54.65 -11.37 -33.73
N PRO A 191 -54.06 -10.38 -34.43
CA PRO A 191 -53.81 -10.45 -35.87
C PRO A 191 -52.79 -11.55 -36.16
N GLN A 192 -53.05 -12.34 -37.21
CA GLN A 192 -52.17 -13.37 -37.73
C GLN A 192 -50.90 -12.78 -38.32
#